data_2dcef3fbb31283b9a46669ab98e0d00b
#
_entry.id   2dcef3fbb31283b9a46669ab98e0d00b
#
_cell.length_a   1.000
_cell.length_b   1.000
_cell.length_c   1.000
_cell.angle_alpha   90.00
_cell.angle_beta   90.00
_cell.angle_gamma   90.00
#
_symmetry.space_group_name_H-M   'P 1'
#
loop_
_entity.id
_entity.type
_entity.pdbx_description
1 polymer ?
#
loop_
_entity_poly.entity_id
_entity_poly.type
_entity_poly.pdbx_seq_one_letter_code
_entity_poly.pdbx_strand_id
1 'polypeptide(L)'
;MMKETEDVVLMHLDFLPLKSNVNIHIGNALQMDWASIISPSKLSYIMGNPPFVGQSVRTKDQAHDMNDIWGQGEIETKLDYVICWYKKALDYINTSSTNIEIAFVSTNSICQGESVPTFWKKMIDSGAEIHFAYRSFVWDSEANEKAAVHCVIIGFSNFSRSHTKIIYTEETKTKAEHINPYLLDAPDIWITNRINKPQNGLPKMTTGS
;
A
#
# COMPACT_ATOMS: atom_id res chain seq x y z
N MET A 1 -2.43 -35.60 2.42
CA MET A 1 -3.12 -34.45 3.07
C MET A 1 -4.55 -34.29 2.58
N MET A 2 -4.85 -34.02 1.30
CA MET A 2 -6.25 -33.82 0.84
C MET A 2 -7.14 -35.08 0.98
N LYS A 3 -6.66 -36.25 0.62
CA LYS A 3 -7.39 -37.53 0.81
C LYS A 3 -7.68 -37.87 2.28
N GLU A 4 -6.72 -37.57 3.15
CA GLU A 4 -6.89 -37.79 4.60
C GLU A 4 -7.97 -36.86 5.21
N THR A 5 -8.19 -35.70 4.63
CA THR A 5 -9.24 -34.75 5.09
C THR A 5 -10.63 -35.23 4.67
N GLU A 6 -10.78 -35.81 3.47
CA GLU A 6 -12.05 -36.43 3.03
C GLU A 6 -12.46 -37.63 3.92
N ASP A 7 -11.48 -38.44 4.31
CA ASP A 7 -11.71 -39.60 5.19
C ASP A 7 -12.13 -39.20 6.61
N VAL A 8 -11.69 -38.02 7.08
CA VAL A 8 -12.05 -37.49 8.42
C VAL A 8 -13.41 -36.81 8.42
N VAL A 9 -13.77 -36.12 7.34
CA VAL A 9 -15.01 -35.34 7.29
C VAL A 9 -16.20 -36.14 6.75
N LEU A 10 -15.97 -37.32 6.18
CA LEU A 10 -16.99 -38.18 5.53
C LEU A 10 -17.86 -37.43 4.50
N MET A 11 -17.35 -36.37 3.90
CA MET A 11 -17.98 -35.59 2.88
C MET A 11 -17.11 -35.49 1.63
N HIS A 12 -17.72 -35.64 0.48
CA HIS A 12 -17.05 -35.35 -0.78
C HIS A 12 -16.82 -33.84 -0.86
N LEU A 13 -15.57 -33.40 -0.66
CA LEU A 13 -15.18 -32.01 -0.80
C LEU A 13 -14.93 -31.75 -2.29
N ASP A 14 -15.75 -30.91 -2.91
CA ASP A 14 -15.45 -30.34 -4.23
C ASP A 14 -14.23 -29.42 -4.09
N PHE A 15 -13.04 -30.01 -4.18
CA PHE A 15 -11.81 -29.22 -4.23
C PHE A 15 -11.84 -28.36 -5.49
N LEU A 16 -11.65 -27.07 -5.33
CA LEU A 16 -11.40 -26.17 -6.45
C LEU A 16 -10.33 -26.83 -7.34
N PRO A 17 -10.64 -27.14 -8.62
CA PRO A 17 -9.66 -27.74 -9.49
C PRO A 17 -8.48 -26.79 -9.59
N LEU A 18 -7.32 -27.23 -9.11
CA LEU A 18 -6.05 -26.54 -9.30
C LEU A 18 -5.76 -26.57 -10.81
N LYS A 19 -6.35 -25.65 -11.54
CA LYS A 19 -5.99 -25.43 -12.94
C LYS A 19 -4.57 -24.87 -12.92
N SER A 20 -3.68 -25.47 -13.66
CA SER A 20 -2.27 -25.09 -13.81
C SER A 20 -2.07 -23.79 -14.62
N ASN A 21 -2.94 -22.80 -14.41
CA ASN A 21 -2.86 -21.50 -15.07
C ASN A 21 -2.11 -20.47 -14.22
N VAL A 22 -1.32 -20.92 -13.27
CA VAL A 22 -0.50 -20.03 -12.44
C VAL A 22 0.70 -19.58 -13.25
N ASN A 23 0.78 -18.30 -13.52
CA ASN A 23 1.91 -17.66 -14.19
C ASN A 23 2.81 -17.03 -13.12
N ILE A 24 3.83 -17.78 -12.67
CA ILE A 24 4.76 -17.35 -11.64
C ILE A 24 6.04 -16.84 -12.30
N HIS A 25 6.39 -15.59 -12.01
CA HIS A 25 7.64 -14.98 -12.43
C HIS A 25 8.51 -14.69 -11.22
N ILE A 26 9.76 -15.18 -11.25
CA ILE A 26 10.73 -14.97 -10.15
C ILE A 26 11.62 -13.80 -10.49
N GLY A 27 11.73 -12.82 -9.60
CA GLY A 27 12.59 -11.66 -9.76
C GLY A 27 12.21 -10.50 -8.85
N ASN A 28 12.95 -9.40 -8.97
CA ASN A 28 12.60 -8.15 -8.30
C ASN A 28 11.41 -7.50 -9.02
N ALA A 29 10.24 -7.51 -8.39
CA ALA A 29 9.01 -6.97 -8.96
C ALA A 29 9.12 -5.49 -9.34
N LEU A 30 9.99 -4.71 -8.69
CA LEU A 30 10.20 -3.30 -9.01
C LEU A 30 11.03 -3.10 -10.29
N GLN A 31 11.90 -4.04 -10.63
CA GLN A 31 12.73 -4.00 -11.82
C GLN A 31 12.09 -4.67 -13.04
N MET A 32 11.14 -5.58 -12.81
CA MET A 32 10.43 -6.28 -13.90
C MET A 32 9.49 -5.33 -14.63
N ASP A 33 9.41 -5.46 -15.95
CA ASP A 33 8.35 -4.83 -16.74
C ASP A 33 7.05 -5.63 -16.63
N TRP A 34 6.09 -5.12 -15.87
CA TRP A 34 4.80 -5.80 -15.65
C TRP A 34 3.99 -5.92 -16.95
N ALA A 35 4.15 -5.00 -17.90
CA ALA A 35 3.44 -5.04 -19.17
C ALA A 35 3.91 -6.19 -20.06
N SER A 36 5.17 -6.61 -19.91
CA SER A 36 5.70 -7.79 -20.61
C SER A 36 5.15 -9.12 -20.05
N ILE A 37 4.71 -9.12 -18.77
CA ILE A 37 4.15 -10.31 -18.10
C ILE A 37 2.66 -10.42 -18.42
N ILE A 38 1.92 -9.35 -18.24
CA ILE A 38 0.49 -9.28 -18.50
C ILE A 38 0.13 -7.88 -18.98
N SER A 39 -0.67 -7.79 -20.05
CA SER A 39 -1.19 -6.50 -20.48
C SER A 39 -2.20 -5.95 -19.48
N PRO A 40 -2.18 -4.64 -19.16
CA PRO A 40 -3.20 -4.02 -18.31
C PRO A 40 -4.63 -4.29 -18.77
N SER A 41 -4.86 -4.40 -20.08
CA SER A 41 -6.18 -4.69 -20.65
C SER A 41 -6.77 -6.06 -20.27
N LYS A 42 -5.94 -6.96 -19.73
CA LYS A 42 -6.35 -8.31 -19.29
C LYS A 42 -6.42 -8.44 -17.76
N LEU A 43 -6.20 -7.34 -17.03
CA LEU A 43 -6.10 -7.34 -15.59
C LEU A 43 -7.29 -6.63 -14.97
N SER A 44 -7.82 -7.18 -13.88
CA SER A 44 -8.88 -6.56 -13.08
C SER A 44 -8.38 -6.07 -11.74
N TYR A 45 -7.42 -6.78 -11.13
CA TYR A 45 -6.95 -6.50 -9.77
C TYR A 45 -5.43 -6.67 -9.67
N ILE A 46 -4.81 -5.81 -8.86
CA ILE A 46 -3.43 -5.96 -8.37
C ILE A 46 -3.50 -6.03 -6.86
N MET A 47 -3.03 -7.12 -6.28
CA MET A 47 -3.01 -7.31 -4.84
C MET A 47 -1.64 -7.81 -4.39
N GLY A 48 -1.20 -7.39 -3.20
CA GLY A 48 0.06 -7.85 -2.68
C GLY A 48 0.32 -7.45 -1.24
N ASN A 49 1.32 -8.12 -0.69
CA ASN A 49 1.96 -7.76 0.57
C ASN A 49 3.44 -7.48 0.29
N PRO A 50 3.77 -6.27 -0.21
CA PRO A 50 5.13 -5.89 -0.51
C PRO A 50 6.00 -5.84 0.76
N PRO A 51 7.33 -5.96 0.64
CA PRO A 51 8.21 -5.93 1.79
C PRO A 51 8.21 -4.55 2.48
N PHE A 52 8.10 -4.58 3.82
CA PHE A 52 8.18 -3.40 4.68
C PHE A 52 9.63 -3.17 5.09
N VAL A 53 10.26 -2.11 4.58
CA VAL A 53 11.66 -1.83 4.86
C VAL A 53 11.85 -0.34 5.16
N GLY A 54 11.97 -0.04 6.45
CA GLY A 54 12.30 1.32 6.89
C GLY A 54 13.72 1.74 6.52
N GLN A 55 13.99 3.03 6.57
CA GLN A 55 15.27 3.61 6.15
C GLN A 55 16.49 2.95 6.81
N SER A 56 16.43 2.68 8.11
CA SER A 56 17.57 2.20 8.91
C SER A 56 18.06 0.80 8.54
N VAL A 57 17.20 0.00 7.92
CA VAL A 57 17.48 -1.41 7.56
C VAL A 57 17.52 -1.64 6.06
N ARG A 58 17.32 -0.58 5.26
CA ARG A 58 17.30 -0.66 3.80
C ARG A 58 18.69 -0.93 3.23
N THR A 59 18.77 -1.88 2.28
CA THR A 59 19.99 -2.15 1.54
C THR A 59 20.26 -1.07 0.48
N LYS A 60 21.50 -1.07 -0.08
CA LYS A 60 21.86 -0.16 -1.18
C LYS A 60 21.02 -0.44 -2.44
N ASP A 61 20.74 -1.70 -2.72
CA ASP A 61 19.93 -2.10 -3.89
C ASP A 61 18.49 -1.62 -3.75
N GLN A 62 17.90 -1.72 -2.55
CA GLN A 62 16.59 -1.19 -2.28
C GLN A 62 16.52 0.35 -2.35
N ALA A 63 17.60 1.04 -1.95
CA ALA A 63 17.69 2.48 -2.12
C ALA A 63 17.84 2.86 -3.61
N HIS A 64 18.51 2.04 -4.42
CA HIS A 64 18.58 2.19 -5.86
C HIS A 64 17.20 2.00 -6.51
N ASP A 65 16.49 0.92 -6.18
CA ASP A 65 15.11 0.68 -6.64
C ASP A 65 14.19 1.89 -6.36
N MET A 66 14.32 2.52 -5.17
CA MET A 66 13.53 3.72 -4.86
C MET A 66 13.82 4.87 -5.80
N ASN A 67 15.12 5.10 -6.12
CA ASN A 67 15.53 6.15 -7.05
C ASN A 67 15.04 5.86 -8.48
N ASP A 68 15.06 4.59 -8.90
CA ASP A 68 14.60 4.18 -10.23
C ASP A 68 13.08 4.37 -10.38
N ILE A 69 12.30 4.05 -9.34
CA ILE A 69 10.84 4.14 -9.36
C ILE A 69 10.35 5.59 -9.23
N TRP A 70 10.97 6.38 -8.36
CA TRP A 70 10.51 7.74 -8.04
C TRP A 70 11.24 8.85 -8.81
N GLY A 71 12.43 8.57 -9.32
CA GLY A 71 13.39 9.56 -9.78
C GLY A 71 14.35 9.99 -8.67
N GLN A 72 15.59 10.25 -9.05
CA GLN A 72 16.63 10.61 -8.10
C GLN A 72 16.29 11.93 -7.39
N GLY A 73 16.21 11.89 -6.06
CA GLY A 73 15.88 13.05 -5.22
C GLY A 73 14.40 13.47 -5.21
N GLU A 74 13.54 12.76 -5.94
CA GLU A 74 12.11 13.09 -6.02
C GLU A 74 11.30 12.66 -4.80
N ILE A 75 11.82 11.71 -4.02
CA ILE A 75 11.18 11.24 -2.79
C ILE A 75 12.17 11.23 -1.63
N GLU A 76 11.69 11.51 -0.43
CA GLU A 76 12.53 11.45 0.75
C GLU A 76 12.94 10.01 1.08
N THR A 77 14.22 9.80 1.34
CA THR A 77 14.76 8.47 1.68
C THR A 77 14.28 7.92 3.02
N LYS A 78 13.64 8.74 3.84
CA LYS A 78 13.06 8.33 5.13
C LYS A 78 11.81 7.46 5.02
N LEU A 79 11.15 7.47 3.85
CA LEU A 79 9.90 6.76 3.65
C LEU A 79 10.13 5.25 3.57
N ASP A 80 9.11 4.47 3.89
CA ASP A 80 9.15 3.02 3.78
C ASP A 80 9.28 2.57 2.32
N TYR A 81 10.06 1.54 2.08
CA TYR A 81 10.31 0.97 0.75
C TYR A 81 9.02 0.50 0.04
N VAL A 82 8.00 0.14 0.80
CA VAL A 82 6.70 -0.33 0.30
C VAL A 82 6.05 0.66 -0.68
N ILE A 83 6.31 1.97 -0.56
CA ILE A 83 5.73 3.00 -1.44
C ILE A 83 6.13 2.83 -2.91
N CYS A 84 7.20 2.10 -3.20
CA CYS A 84 7.62 1.82 -4.57
C CYS A 84 6.60 0.95 -5.32
N TRP A 85 5.95 0.01 -4.64
CA TRP A 85 4.87 -0.81 -5.24
C TRP A 85 3.64 0.02 -5.57
N TYR A 86 3.29 0.97 -4.71
CA TYR A 86 2.19 1.90 -4.97
C TYR A 86 2.43 2.71 -6.24
N LYS A 87 3.62 3.32 -6.33
CA LYS A 87 4.00 4.12 -7.49
C LYS A 87 4.03 3.26 -8.76
N LYS A 88 4.71 2.13 -8.72
CA LYS A 88 4.83 1.23 -9.88
C LYS A 88 3.47 0.70 -10.35
N ALA A 89 2.60 0.33 -9.43
CA ALA A 89 1.25 -0.12 -9.76
C ALA A 89 0.41 1.00 -10.36
N LEU A 90 0.47 2.23 -9.81
CA LEU A 90 -0.23 3.38 -10.37
C LEU A 90 0.28 3.72 -11.78
N ASP A 91 1.60 3.76 -11.98
CA ASP A 91 2.19 4.01 -13.30
C ASP A 91 1.75 2.94 -14.30
N TYR A 92 1.73 1.68 -13.90
CA TYR A 92 1.31 0.57 -14.76
C TYR A 92 -0.15 0.70 -15.18
N ILE A 93 -1.08 1.00 -14.27
CA ILE A 93 -2.49 1.17 -14.62
C ILE A 93 -2.75 2.45 -15.41
N ASN A 94 -1.93 3.48 -15.23
CA ASN A 94 -2.03 4.74 -16.00
C ASN A 94 -1.67 4.56 -17.49
N THR A 95 -1.07 3.44 -17.87
CA THR A 95 -0.81 3.11 -19.28
C THR A 95 -2.03 2.57 -20.03
N SER A 96 -3.16 2.37 -19.35
CA SER A 96 -4.37 1.75 -19.90
C SER A 96 -5.62 2.52 -19.50
N SER A 97 -6.65 2.41 -20.32
CA SER A 97 -8.01 2.87 -19.98
C SER A 97 -8.85 1.83 -19.24
N THR A 98 -8.28 0.67 -18.91
CA THR A 98 -8.98 -0.39 -18.19
C THR A 98 -9.08 -0.03 -16.71
N ASN A 99 -10.26 -0.22 -16.12
CA ASN A 99 -10.47 -0.02 -14.68
C ASN A 99 -9.83 -1.17 -13.90
N ILE A 100 -8.65 -0.92 -13.33
CA ILE A 100 -7.91 -1.88 -12.52
C ILE A 100 -7.88 -1.38 -11.08
N GLU A 101 -8.22 -2.24 -10.15
CA GLU A 101 -8.20 -1.95 -8.73
C GLU A 101 -6.95 -2.52 -8.07
N ILE A 102 -6.35 -1.73 -7.19
CA ILE A 102 -5.11 -2.07 -6.50
C ILE A 102 -5.37 -2.16 -5.00
N ALA A 103 -4.80 -3.14 -4.33
CA ALA A 103 -4.83 -3.22 -2.87
C ALA A 103 -3.51 -3.77 -2.33
N PHE A 104 -2.88 -3.01 -1.43
CA PHE A 104 -1.65 -3.44 -0.77
C PHE A 104 -1.77 -3.42 0.75
N VAL A 105 -1.15 -4.42 1.38
CA VAL A 105 -0.80 -4.38 2.80
C VAL A 105 0.44 -3.51 2.95
N SER A 106 0.49 -2.68 3.98
CA SER A 106 1.59 -1.75 4.21
C SER A 106 1.76 -1.44 5.69
N THR A 107 2.91 -0.89 6.07
CA THR A 107 3.06 -0.28 7.39
C THR A 107 2.15 0.95 7.49
N ASN A 108 1.59 1.19 8.68
CA ASN A 108 0.74 2.37 8.91
C ASN A 108 1.52 3.70 8.82
N SER A 109 2.86 3.65 8.83
CA SER A 109 3.72 4.83 8.68
C SER A 109 3.49 5.60 7.39
N ILE A 110 3.05 4.94 6.31
CA ILE A 110 2.74 5.63 5.04
C ILE A 110 1.52 6.55 5.12
N CYS A 111 0.68 6.37 6.15
CA CYS A 111 -0.53 7.17 6.40
C CYS A 111 -0.35 8.15 7.57
N GLN A 112 0.88 8.42 8.00
CA GLN A 112 1.19 9.25 9.16
C GLN A 112 2.30 10.27 8.86
N GLY A 113 2.27 11.36 9.62
CA GLY A 113 3.34 12.35 9.67
C GLY A 113 3.78 12.87 8.31
N GLU A 114 5.08 12.93 8.10
CA GLU A 114 5.72 13.46 6.88
C GLU A 114 5.51 12.57 5.65
N SER A 115 5.15 11.30 5.83
CA SER A 115 4.90 10.40 4.71
C SER A 115 3.71 10.86 3.88
N VAL A 116 2.67 11.39 4.52
CA VAL A 116 1.45 11.79 3.83
C VAL A 116 1.69 12.92 2.82
N PRO A 117 2.22 14.09 3.19
CA PRO A 117 2.44 15.16 2.22
C PRO A 117 3.53 14.84 1.18
N THR A 118 4.47 13.95 1.50
CA THR A 118 5.58 13.61 0.61
C THR A 118 5.20 12.54 -0.41
N PHE A 119 4.58 11.47 0.04
CA PHE A 119 4.22 10.32 -0.78
C PHE A 119 2.83 10.45 -1.39
N TRP A 120 1.79 10.58 -0.55
CA TRP A 120 0.41 10.55 -1.02
C TRP A 120 0.03 11.74 -1.89
N LYS A 121 0.64 12.91 -1.63
CA LYS A 121 0.41 14.05 -2.51
C LYS A 121 0.81 13.74 -3.94
N LYS A 122 1.98 13.13 -4.14
CA LYS A 122 2.44 12.71 -5.48
C LYS A 122 1.54 11.65 -6.11
N MET A 123 1.06 10.69 -5.31
CA MET A 123 0.13 9.67 -5.78
C MET A 123 -1.20 10.28 -6.25
N ILE A 124 -1.80 11.16 -5.46
CA ILE A 124 -3.08 11.82 -5.78
C ILE A 124 -2.91 12.77 -6.96
N ASP A 125 -1.84 13.55 -7.00
CA ASP A 125 -1.51 14.43 -8.15
C ASP A 125 -1.32 13.60 -9.45
N SER A 126 -0.95 12.31 -9.32
CA SER A 126 -0.84 11.35 -10.43
C SER A 126 -2.15 10.58 -10.73
N GLY A 127 -3.25 10.95 -10.08
CA GLY A 127 -4.59 10.42 -10.32
C GLY A 127 -5.01 9.27 -9.39
N ALA A 128 -4.26 8.96 -8.35
CA ALA A 128 -4.68 7.94 -7.40
C ALA A 128 -5.90 8.40 -6.57
N GLU A 129 -6.87 7.50 -6.40
CA GLU A 129 -8.02 7.69 -5.51
C GLU A 129 -8.18 6.49 -4.58
N ILE A 130 -8.30 6.74 -3.27
CA ILE A 130 -8.47 5.67 -2.28
C ILE A 130 -9.95 5.27 -2.23
N HIS A 131 -10.23 3.99 -2.39
CA HIS A 131 -11.59 3.43 -2.41
C HIS A 131 -11.98 2.71 -1.14
N PHE A 132 -11.05 2.02 -0.52
CA PHE A 132 -11.25 1.45 0.80
C PHE A 132 -9.95 1.49 1.60
N ALA A 133 -10.10 1.45 2.92
CA ALA A 133 -8.99 1.31 3.84
C ALA A 133 -9.37 0.35 4.96
N TYR A 134 -8.47 -0.55 5.31
CA TYR A 134 -8.49 -1.23 6.60
C TYR A 134 -7.48 -0.51 7.50
N ARG A 135 -7.98 0.18 8.53
CA ARG A 135 -7.15 1.00 9.43
C ARG A 135 -6.29 0.11 10.33
N SER A 136 -5.29 0.71 10.91
CA SER A 136 -4.23 0.04 11.68
C SER A 136 -4.68 -1.20 12.45
N PHE A 137 -4.07 -2.32 12.12
CA PHE A 137 -4.15 -3.57 12.86
C PHE A 137 -2.75 -4.08 13.17
N VAL A 138 -2.64 -4.92 14.17
CA VAL A 138 -1.36 -5.54 14.53
C VAL A 138 -1.15 -6.77 13.66
N TRP A 139 -0.06 -6.79 12.88
CA TRP A 139 0.35 -8.00 12.19
C TRP A 139 1.06 -8.92 13.20
N ASP A 140 0.38 -9.96 13.61
CA ASP A 140 0.96 -10.99 14.49
C ASP A 140 1.65 -12.04 13.61
N SER A 141 2.99 -12.04 13.63
CA SER A 141 3.76 -13.10 12.97
C SER A 141 4.08 -14.18 14.00
N GLU A 142 3.98 -15.45 13.59
CA GLU A 142 4.34 -16.59 14.43
C GLU A 142 5.86 -16.71 14.73
N ALA A 143 6.66 -15.75 14.26
CA ALA A 143 8.10 -15.72 14.49
C ALA A 143 8.44 -15.40 15.95
N ASN A 144 9.46 -16.08 16.49
CA ASN A 144 9.84 -16.02 17.91
C ASN A 144 10.37 -14.68 18.43
N GLU A 145 10.63 -13.70 17.58
CA GLU A 145 11.00 -12.32 17.96
C GLU A 145 9.96 -11.33 17.41
N LYS A 146 8.97 -11.01 18.24
CA LYS A 146 7.81 -10.20 17.86
C LYS A 146 8.10 -8.71 17.92
N ALA A 147 8.53 -8.12 16.83
CA ALA A 147 8.24 -6.70 16.62
C ALA A 147 6.81 -6.59 16.08
N ALA A 148 5.85 -6.18 16.89
CA ALA A 148 4.49 -5.92 16.46
C ALA A 148 4.49 -4.79 15.42
N VAL A 149 4.20 -5.12 14.17
CA VAL A 149 4.12 -4.13 13.10
C VAL A 149 2.67 -3.71 12.92
N HIS A 150 2.41 -2.43 13.07
CA HIS A 150 1.09 -1.87 12.75
C HIS A 150 0.95 -1.74 11.23
N CYS A 151 0.00 -2.47 10.68
CA CYS A 151 -0.29 -2.51 9.26
C CYS A 151 -1.60 -1.82 8.91
N VAL A 152 -1.72 -1.46 7.64
CA VAL A 152 -2.96 -0.99 7.00
C VAL A 152 -3.15 -1.76 5.69
N ILE A 153 -4.39 -1.85 5.21
CA ILE A 153 -4.66 -2.27 3.84
C ILE A 153 -5.31 -1.10 3.12
N ILE A 154 -4.76 -0.72 1.98
CA ILE A 154 -5.27 0.41 1.21
C ILE A 154 -5.61 -0.05 -0.19
N GLY A 155 -6.88 0.13 -0.56
CA GLY A 155 -7.36 -0.08 -1.91
C GLY A 155 -7.50 1.23 -2.65
N PHE A 156 -6.92 1.33 -3.84
CA PHE A 156 -6.91 2.54 -4.67
C PHE A 156 -6.94 2.20 -6.15
N SER A 157 -7.20 3.21 -6.98
CA SER A 157 -7.11 3.13 -8.43
C SER A 157 -6.86 4.51 -9.04
N ASN A 158 -6.85 4.59 -10.37
CA ASN A 158 -6.77 5.86 -11.13
C ASN A 158 -8.12 6.30 -11.72
N PHE A 159 -9.22 5.75 -11.23
CA PHE A 159 -10.56 6.13 -11.65
C PHE A 159 -11.47 6.31 -10.44
N SER A 160 -12.46 7.19 -10.58
CA SER A 160 -13.43 7.41 -9.52
C SER A 160 -14.52 6.34 -9.56
N ARG A 161 -14.77 5.70 -8.43
CA ARG A 161 -15.87 4.76 -8.28
C ARG A 161 -17.17 5.48 -7.98
N SER A 162 -18.23 5.02 -8.63
CA SER A 162 -19.61 5.43 -8.29
C SER A 162 -20.12 4.81 -6.97
N HIS A 163 -19.36 3.89 -6.37
CA HIS A 163 -19.76 3.17 -5.17
C HIS A 163 -19.24 3.85 -3.90
N THR A 164 -20.00 3.71 -2.83
CA THR A 164 -19.63 4.17 -1.50
C THR A 164 -18.27 3.61 -1.08
N LYS A 165 -17.34 4.47 -0.72
CA LYS A 165 -16.05 4.09 -0.14
C LYS A 165 -16.24 3.52 1.25
N ILE A 166 -15.33 2.68 1.71
CA ILE A 166 -15.48 1.98 2.98
C ILE A 166 -14.19 2.04 3.78
N ILE A 167 -14.32 2.42 5.04
CA ILE A 167 -13.25 2.34 6.04
C ILE A 167 -13.58 1.20 6.98
N TYR A 168 -12.66 0.25 7.11
CA TYR A 168 -12.73 -0.88 8.02
C TYR A 168 -11.81 -0.64 9.22
N THR A 169 -12.25 -1.07 10.37
CA THR A 169 -11.44 -1.32 11.57
C THR A 169 -11.67 -2.77 12.01
N GLU A 170 -11.00 -3.22 13.07
CA GLU A 170 -11.25 -4.55 13.62
C GLU A 170 -12.73 -4.75 14.02
N GLU A 171 -13.39 -3.68 14.48
CA GLU A 171 -14.73 -3.74 15.05
C GLU A 171 -15.80 -3.16 14.12
N THR A 172 -15.44 -2.29 13.17
CA THR A 172 -16.40 -1.49 12.42
C THR A 172 -16.18 -1.51 10.92
N LYS A 173 -17.29 -1.28 10.21
CA LYS A 173 -17.32 -1.01 8.77
C LYS A 173 -18.12 0.26 8.54
N THR A 174 -17.44 1.35 8.17
CA THR A 174 -18.05 2.67 8.02
C THR A 174 -18.02 3.10 6.56
N LYS A 175 -19.15 3.60 6.07
CA LYS A 175 -19.22 4.23 4.76
C LYS A 175 -18.53 5.60 4.80
N ALA A 176 -17.86 5.96 3.72
CA ALA A 176 -17.18 7.24 3.56
C ALA A 176 -17.51 7.84 2.20
N GLU A 177 -17.59 9.16 2.13
CA GLU A 177 -17.70 9.89 0.87
C GLU A 177 -16.33 10.09 0.23
N HIS A 178 -15.33 10.41 1.07
CA HIS A 178 -13.95 10.58 0.66
C HIS A 178 -13.02 9.92 1.68
N ILE A 179 -12.02 9.17 1.21
CA ILE A 179 -10.99 8.63 2.10
C ILE A 179 -9.69 9.37 1.81
N ASN A 180 -9.28 10.18 2.76
CA ASN A 180 -8.01 10.90 2.64
C ASN A 180 -6.80 10.02 3.01
N PRO A 181 -5.57 10.44 2.73
CA PRO A 181 -4.36 9.66 3.03
C PRO A 181 -4.11 9.34 4.50
N TYR A 182 -4.79 10.00 5.43
CA TYR A 182 -4.79 9.63 6.86
C TYR A 182 -5.83 8.56 7.18
N LEU A 183 -6.48 8.00 6.15
CA LEU A 183 -7.53 7.00 6.23
C LEU A 183 -8.74 7.46 7.05
N LEU A 184 -9.14 8.71 6.83
CA LEU A 184 -10.30 9.34 7.43
C LEU A 184 -11.29 9.76 6.33
N ASP A 185 -12.59 9.77 6.67
CA ASP A 185 -13.61 10.39 5.83
C ASP A 185 -13.54 11.91 6.00
N ALA A 186 -12.68 12.54 5.23
CA ALA A 186 -12.41 13.98 5.28
C ALA A 186 -11.69 14.42 4.00
N PRO A 187 -11.69 15.72 3.67
CA PRO A 187 -10.89 16.27 2.57
C PRO A 187 -9.40 15.97 2.74
N ASP A 188 -8.66 15.97 1.63
CA ASP A 188 -7.22 15.83 1.64
C ASP A 188 -6.57 17.04 2.31
N ILE A 189 -5.70 16.77 3.28
CA ILE A 189 -4.95 17.78 4.02
C ILE A 189 -3.47 17.40 3.98
N TRP A 190 -2.63 18.39 3.65
CA TRP A 190 -1.19 18.22 3.56
C TRP A 190 -0.52 18.95 4.73
N ILE A 191 -0.17 18.19 5.78
CA ILE A 191 0.51 18.73 6.96
C ILE A 191 2.01 18.59 6.73
N THR A 192 2.66 19.70 6.37
CA THR A 192 4.10 19.77 6.18
C THR A 192 4.80 20.28 7.44
N ASN A 193 6.05 19.87 7.63
CA ASN A 193 6.88 20.40 8.72
C ASN A 193 7.08 21.90 8.57
N ARG A 194 6.83 22.62 9.64
CA ARG A 194 7.11 24.05 9.70
C ARG A 194 8.55 24.27 10.17
N ILE A 195 9.34 24.92 9.34
CA ILE A 195 10.69 25.37 9.69
C ILE A 195 10.63 26.67 10.53
N ASN A 196 9.50 27.36 10.54
CA ASN A 196 9.33 28.69 11.14
C ASN A 196 8.81 28.64 12.58
N LYS A 197 9.00 29.78 13.32
CA LYS A 197 8.50 29.97 14.68
C LYS A 197 6.99 29.66 14.78
N PRO A 198 6.52 29.18 15.95
CA PRO A 198 5.09 29.00 16.20
C PRO A 198 4.31 30.29 15.93
N GLN A 199 3.15 30.18 15.31
CA GLN A 199 2.32 31.36 14.91
C GLN A 199 1.82 32.16 16.11
N ASN A 200 1.82 31.60 17.32
CA ASN A 200 1.20 32.18 18.53
C ASN A 200 2.22 32.79 19.49
N GLY A 201 3.43 33.13 19.05
CA GLY A 201 4.45 33.70 19.93
C GLY A 201 5.01 32.71 20.98
N LEU A 202 4.62 31.45 20.93
CA LEU A 202 5.14 30.41 21.80
C LEU A 202 6.63 30.12 21.53
N PRO A 203 7.39 29.67 22.51
CA PRO A 203 8.78 29.29 22.31
C PRO A 203 8.90 28.19 21.24
N LYS A 204 10.02 28.22 20.49
CA LYS A 204 10.33 27.19 19.52
C LYS A 204 10.43 25.83 20.22
N MET A 205 9.65 24.86 19.78
CA MET A 205 9.82 23.49 20.24
C MET A 205 11.19 22.97 19.78
N THR A 206 12.03 22.59 20.72
CA THR A 206 13.26 21.85 20.49
C THR A 206 12.94 20.36 20.67
N THR A 207 13.60 19.49 19.93
CA THR A 207 13.57 18.05 20.16
C THR A 207 13.95 17.79 21.62
N GLY A 208 13.06 17.17 22.39
CA GLY A 208 13.33 16.78 23.75
C GLY A 208 14.55 15.87 23.81
N SER A 209 15.41 16.12 24.75
CA SER A 209 16.53 15.24 25.14
C SER A 209 16.00 14.05 25.92
#